data_92e93396783c24ddcbaa3d622d67b7e7
#
_entry.id   92e93396783c24ddcbaa3d622d67b7e7
#
_cell.length_a   1.000
_cell.length_b   1.000
_cell.length_c   1.000
_cell.angle_alpha   90.00
_cell.angle_beta   90.00
_cell.angle_gamma   90.00
#
_symmetry.space_group_name_H-M   'P 1'
#
loop_
_entity.id
_entity.type
_entity.pdbx_description
1 polymer ?
#
loop_
_entity_poly.entity_id
_entity_poly.type
_entity_poly.pdbx_seq_one_letter_code
_entity_poly.pdbx_strand_id
1 'polypeptide(L)'
;YGTAVLLEEVGKVISKGGVGVTVSSQSGHRMPALGIELDEQLATAPTEELLTLEALQPQNIRDTLHAYQMAKRCNVKRVMAEAVKWGNRGARINSISPGIIVTPLALDEFNGPRGDFYRNMFAKCPAGRPGTADEVANVAELLMSGRGAFITGADFLIDGGATASYFYGPLKPEK
;
A
#
# COMPACT_ATOMS: atom_id res chain seq x y z
N TYR A 1 11.71 -4.27 -0.70
CA TYR A 1 12.45 -5.32 -1.40
C TYR A 1 11.73 -6.66 -1.31
N GLY A 2 11.48 -7.21 -0.10
CA GLY A 2 10.87 -8.54 0.07
C GLY A 2 9.53 -8.72 -0.68
N THR A 3 8.66 -7.72 -0.71
CA THR A 3 7.42 -7.77 -1.48
C THR A 3 7.70 -7.91 -2.99
N ALA A 4 8.70 -7.19 -3.51
CA ALA A 4 9.05 -7.28 -4.93
C ALA A 4 9.54 -8.69 -5.30
N VAL A 5 10.41 -9.28 -4.46
CA VAL A 5 10.87 -10.67 -4.62
C VAL A 5 9.70 -11.64 -4.60
N LEU A 6 8.80 -11.54 -3.60
CA LEU A 6 7.64 -12.43 -3.50
C LEU A 6 6.71 -12.33 -4.71
N LEU A 7 6.42 -11.12 -5.19
CA LEU A 7 5.56 -10.92 -6.35
C LEU A 7 6.16 -11.56 -7.62
N GLU A 8 7.46 -11.40 -7.82
CA GLU A 8 8.17 -11.96 -8.96
C GLU A 8 8.24 -13.50 -8.86
N GLU A 9 8.71 -14.04 -7.73
CA GLU A 9 8.91 -15.49 -7.57
C GLU A 9 7.57 -16.25 -7.56
N VAL A 10 6.57 -15.75 -6.83
CA VAL A 10 5.23 -16.36 -6.86
C VAL A 10 4.62 -16.23 -8.25
N GLY A 11 4.82 -15.10 -8.93
CA GLY A 11 4.36 -14.90 -10.30
C GLY A 11 4.91 -15.92 -11.30
N LYS A 12 6.11 -16.46 -11.07
CA LYS A 12 6.70 -17.51 -11.92
C LYS A 12 6.00 -18.87 -11.79
N VAL A 13 5.37 -19.14 -10.65
CA VAL A 13 4.79 -20.45 -10.33
C VAL A 13 3.28 -20.43 -10.10
N ILE A 14 2.65 -19.26 -10.05
CA ILE A 14 1.20 -19.15 -9.80
C ILE A 14 0.41 -19.94 -10.84
N SER A 15 -0.57 -20.69 -10.39
CA SER A 15 -1.44 -21.47 -11.28
C SER A 15 -2.45 -20.58 -12.00
N LYS A 16 -2.93 -21.04 -13.15
CA LYS A 16 -4.08 -20.41 -13.85
C LYS A 16 -5.28 -20.31 -12.88
N GLY A 17 -5.91 -19.17 -12.85
CA GLY A 17 -7.00 -18.85 -11.92
C GLY A 17 -6.52 -18.44 -10.52
N GLY A 18 -5.21 -18.48 -10.24
CA GLY A 18 -4.64 -18.03 -8.97
C GLY A 18 -4.87 -16.54 -8.73
N VAL A 19 -4.99 -16.17 -7.46
CA VAL A 19 -5.19 -14.77 -7.06
C VAL A 19 -4.28 -14.43 -5.88
N GLY A 20 -3.63 -13.28 -5.95
CA GLY A 20 -2.85 -12.71 -4.87
C GLY A 20 -3.40 -11.37 -4.40
N VAL A 21 -3.17 -11.05 -3.14
CA VAL A 21 -3.41 -9.73 -2.56
C VAL A 21 -2.19 -9.33 -1.72
N THR A 22 -1.68 -8.14 -1.99
CA THR A 22 -0.57 -7.54 -1.25
C THR A 22 -1.10 -6.44 -0.32
N VAL A 23 -0.66 -6.42 0.94
CA VAL A 23 -1.03 -5.36 1.88
C VAL A 23 0.00 -4.24 1.83
N SER A 24 -0.43 -3.08 1.34
CA SER A 24 0.36 -1.84 1.33
C SER A 24 -0.03 -0.91 2.49
N SER A 25 -0.26 0.38 2.25
CA SER A 25 -0.67 1.34 3.29
C SER A 25 -1.14 2.66 2.67
N GLN A 26 -2.08 3.33 3.34
CA GLN A 26 -2.44 4.73 3.06
C GLN A 26 -1.21 5.67 3.01
N SER A 27 -0.15 5.32 3.74
CA SER A 27 1.06 6.15 3.80
C SER A 27 1.76 6.30 2.45
N GLY A 28 1.70 5.29 1.59
CA GLY A 28 2.21 5.36 0.22
C GLY A 28 1.43 6.36 -0.66
N HIS A 29 0.14 6.56 -0.39
CA HIS A 29 -0.71 7.52 -1.09
C HIS A 29 -0.47 8.97 -0.65
N ARG A 30 -0.02 9.18 0.60
CA ARG A 30 0.23 10.52 1.14
C ARG A 30 1.63 11.07 0.86
N MET A 31 2.45 10.32 0.15
CA MET A 31 3.71 10.85 -0.37
C MET A 31 3.46 11.95 -1.41
N PRO A 32 4.35 12.95 -1.51
CA PRO A 32 4.43 13.79 -2.68
C PRO A 32 4.57 12.97 -3.97
N ALA A 33 4.11 13.52 -5.09
CA ALA A 33 4.32 12.87 -6.39
C ALA A 33 5.82 12.71 -6.67
N LEU A 34 6.22 11.50 -7.07
CA LEU A 34 7.62 11.18 -7.37
C LEU A 34 8.01 11.47 -8.84
N GLY A 35 7.01 11.75 -9.69
CA GLY A 35 7.19 11.82 -11.14
C GLY A 35 7.02 10.46 -11.83
N ILE A 36 6.75 10.51 -13.12
CA ILE A 36 6.44 9.30 -13.92
C ILE A 36 7.65 8.38 -13.99
N GLU A 37 8.84 8.94 -14.22
CA GLU A 37 10.07 8.16 -14.38
C GLU A 37 10.43 7.34 -13.14
N LEU A 38 10.34 7.94 -11.94
CA LEU A 38 10.65 7.22 -10.71
C LEU A 38 9.56 6.21 -10.38
N ASP A 39 8.28 6.54 -10.59
CA ASP A 39 7.19 5.56 -10.44
C ASP A 39 7.38 4.35 -11.37
N GLU A 40 7.85 4.55 -12.61
CA GLU A 40 8.16 3.48 -13.55
C GLU A 40 9.36 2.65 -13.09
N GLN A 41 10.44 3.27 -12.66
CA GLN A 41 11.60 2.56 -12.10
C GLN A 41 11.20 1.71 -10.89
N LEU A 42 10.43 2.24 -9.95
CA LEU A 42 9.93 1.50 -8.79
C LEU A 42 9.03 0.32 -9.20
N ALA A 43 8.26 0.46 -10.27
CA ALA A 43 7.36 -0.57 -10.79
C ALA A 43 8.10 -1.70 -11.51
N THR A 44 9.15 -1.38 -12.30
CA THR A 44 9.66 -2.28 -13.34
C THR A 44 11.13 -2.68 -13.18
N ALA A 45 11.92 -1.96 -12.36
CA ALA A 45 13.33 -2.32 -12.16
C ALA A 45 13.47 -3.80 -11.78
N PRO A 46 14.43 -4.55 -12.34
CA PRO A 46 14.72 -5.91 -11.90
C PRO A 46 14.87 -5.97 -10.37
N THR A 47 14.36 -7.04 -9.75
CA THR A 47 14.33 -7.10 -8.28
C THR A 47 15.74 -6.99 -7.67
N GLU A 48 16.73 -7.58 -8.29
CA GLU A 48 18.13 -7.51 -7.90
C GLU A 48 18.72 -6.09 -8.01
N GLU A 49 18.20 -5.26 -8.89
CA GLU A 49 18.63 -3.87 -9.11
C GLU A 49 17.81 -2.86 -8.30
N LEU A 50 16.65 -3.27 -7.75
CA LEU A 50 15.71 -2.35 -7.09
C LEU A 50 16.39 -1.51 -6.00
N LEU A 51 17.23 -2.10 -5.17
CA LEU A 51 17.92 -1.38 -4.09
C LEU A 51 19.11 -0.55 -4.57
N THR A 52 19.48 -0.63 -5.84
CA THR A 52 20.55 0.23 -6.42
C THR A 52 20.00 1.55 -6.96
N LEU A 53 18.68 1.68 -7.06
CA LEU A 53 18.04 2.93 -7.52
C LEU A 53 18.49 4.11 -6.64
N GLU A 54 18.87 5.20 -7.28
CA GLU A 54 19.35 6.42 -6.60
C GLU A 54 18.37 6.93 -5.53
N ALA A 55 17.08 6.91 -5.82
CA ALA A 55 16.03 7.36 -4.90
C ALA A 55 15.91 6.48 -3.63
N LEU A 56 16.44 5.25 -3.65
CA LEU A 56 16.40 4.32 -2.53
C LEU A 56 17.72 4.28 -1.75
N GLN A 57 18.72 5.07 -2.14
CA GLN A 57 19.99 5.15 -1.41
C GLN A 57 19.80 5.84 -0.05
N PRO A 58 20.54 5.43 0.99
CA PRO A 58 20.37 5.97 2.34
C PRO A 58 20.41 7.49 2.43
N GLN A 59 21.28 8.15 1.65
CA GLN A 59 21.41 9.61 1.62
C GLN A 59 20.14 10.31 1.07
N ASN A 60 19.31 9.62 0.31
CA ASN A 60 18.08 10.15 -0.28
C ASN A 60 16.83 9.80 0.54
N ILE A 61 16.97 9.02 1.61
CA ILE A 61 15.90 8.68 2.56
C ILE A 61 16.00 9.62 3.78
N ARG A 62 15.04 10.51 3.91
CA ARG A 62 15.07 11.58 4.94
C ARG A 62 14.91 11.08 6.36
N ASP A 63 14.05 10.08 6.56
CA ASP A 63 13.70 9.53 7.86
C ASP A 63 12.96 8.19 7.71
N THR A 64 12.60 7.57 8.82
CA THR A 64 11.90 6.27 8.85
C THR A 64 10.50 6.33 8.23
N LEU A 65 9.80 7.47 8.35
CA LEU A 65 8.48 7.65 7.73
C LEU A 65 8.62 7.69 6.20
N HIS A 66 9.60 8.44 5.69
CA HIS A 66 9.89 8.50 4.26
C HIS A 66 10.25 7.13 3.69
N ALA A 67 11.12 6.36 4.39
CA ALA A 67 11.44 4.98 4.02
C ALA A 67 10.18 4.10 3.93
N TYR A 68 9.31 4.21 4.92
CA TYR A 68 8.05 3.45 4.96
C TYR A 68 7.10 3.85 3.81
N GLN A 69 6.91 5.15 3.59
CA GLN A 69 6.09 5.68 2.50
C GLN A 69 6.60 5.20 1.14
N MET A 70 7.91 5.30 0.91
CA MET A 70 8.57 4.85 -0.31
C MET A 70 8.35 3.35 -0.54
N ALA A 71 8.56 2.53 0.50
CA ALA A 71 8.34 1.08 0.42
C ALA A 71 6.87 0.75 0.08
N LYS A 72 5.90 1.44 0.69
CA LYS A 72 4.47 1.19 0.46
C LYS A 72 4.02 1.70 -0.92
N ARG A 73 4.53 2.82 -1.39
CA ARG A 73 4.30 3.28 -2.77
C ARG A 73 4.88 2.29 -3.79
N CYS A 74 6.11 1.84 -3.57
CA CYS A 74 6.75 0.84 -4.42
C CYS A 74 5.90 -0.45 -4.50
N ASN A 75 5.35 -0.93 -3.38
CA ASN A 75 4.49 -2.11 -3.38
C ASN A 75 3.29 -1.95 -4.33
N VAL A 76 2.60 -0.82 -4.28
CA VAL A 76 1.45 -0.54 -5.17
C VAL A 76 1.90 -0.53 -6.63
N LYS A 77 3.00 0.16 -6.94
CA LYS A 77 3.52 0.25 -8.31
C LYS A 77 3.96 -1.12 -8.85
N ARG A 78 4.64 -1.91 -8.02
CA ARG A 78 5.02 -3.29 -8.34
C ARG A 78 3.82 -4.17 -8.64
N VAL A 79 2.77 -4.10 -7.82
CA VAL A 79 1.53 -4.87 -8.07
C VAL A 79 0.93 -4.52 -9.43
N MET A 80 0.92 -3.24 -9.83
CA MET A 80 0.43 -2.84 -11.16
C MET A 80 1.25 -3.48 -12.29
N ALA A 81 2.59 -3.43 -12.21
CA ALA A 81 3.46 -4.02 -13.22
C ALA A 81 3.38 -5.55 -13.24
N GLU A 82 3.41 -6.18 -12.07
CA GLU A 82 3.33 -7.64 -11.96
C GLU A 82 1.97 -8.20 -12.39
N ALA A 83 0.88 -7.43 -12.28
CA ALA A 83 -0.43 -7.86 -12.74
C ALA A 83 -0.45 -8.23 -14.23
N VAL A 84 0.38 -7.58 -15.05
CA VAL A 84 0.54 -7.92 -16.48
C VAL A 84 1.19 -9.30 -16.61
N LYS A 85 2.26 -9.57 -15.88
CA LYS A 85 2.98 -10.85 -15.91
C LYS A 85 2.12 -11.98 -15.33
N TRP A 86 1.42 -11.74 -14.23
CA TRP A 86 0.47 -12.69 -13.63
C TRP A 86 -0.69 -12.97 -14.59
N GLY A 87 -1.19 -11.95 -15.29
CA GLY A 87 -2.24 -12.06 -16.30
C GLY A 87 -1.85 -13.00 -17.46
N ASN A 88 -0.59 -12.99 -17.91
CA ASN A 88 -0.08 -13.91 -18.92
C ASN A 88 -0.16 -15.39 -18.50
N ARG A 89 -0.25 -15.65 -17.19
CA ARG A 89 -0.48 -16.98 -16.62
C ARG A 89 -1.95 -17.27 -16.29
N GLY A 90 -2.84 -16.31 -16.58
CA GLY A 90 -4.26 -16.41 -16.26
C GLY A 90 -4.53 -16.23 -14.75
N ALA A 91 -3.66 -15.52 -14.03
CA ALA A 91 -3.78 -15.22 -12.61
C ALA A 91 -3.99 -13.70 -12.39
N ARG A 92 -4.38 -13.31 -11.18
CA ARG A 92 -4.64 -11.90 -10.82
C ARG A 92 -3.87 -11.53 -9.55
N ILE A 93 -3.44 -10.28 -9.45
CA ILE A 93 -2.81 -9.70 -8.26
C ILE A 93 -3.32 -8.28 -8.03
N ASN A 94 -3.65 -7.95 -6.81
CA ASN A 94 -4.08 -6.61 -6.40
C ASN A 94 -3.40 -6.20 -5.10
N SER A 95 -3.53 -4.95 -4.71
CA SER A 95 -3.12 -4.49 -3.40
C SER A 95 -4.29 -3.87 -2.63
N ILE A 96 -4.14 -3.90 -1.31
CA ILE A 96 -4.99 -3.17 -0.38
C ILE A 96 -4.08 -2.22 0.39
N SER A 97 -4.47 -0.96 0.49
CA SER A 97 -3.78 0.08 1.24
C SER A 97 -4.63 0.50 2.45
N PRO A 98 -4.49 -0.21 3.59
CA PRO A 98 -5.25 0.13 4.79
C PRO A 98 -4.80 1.45 5.40
N GLY A 99 -5.73 2.12 6.07
CA GLY A 99 -5.46 3.17 7.03
C GLY A 99 -4.99 2.63 8.38
N ILE A 100 -5.44 3.27 9.45
CA ILE A 100 -5.19 2.80 10.81
C ILE A 100 -6.23 1.75 11.15
N ILE A 101 -5.76 0.53 11.41
CA ILE A 101 -6.59 -0.63 11.69
C ILE A 101 -6.36 -1.06 13.14
N VAL A 102 -7.44 -1.35 13.88
CA VAL A 102 -7.35 -1.87 15.24
C VAL A 102 -6.70 -3.24 15.22
N THR A 103 -5.51 -3.32 15.81
CA THR A 103 -4.71 -4.51 15.99
C THR A 103 -4.06 -4.45 17.38
N PRO A 104 -3.52 -5.53 17.94
CA PRO A 104 -2.78 -5.46 19.20
C PRO A 104 -1.70 -4.37 19.18
N LEU A 105 -0.90 -4.28 18.12
CA LEU A 105 0.11 -3.23 17.94
C LEU A 105 -0.52 -1.82 17.92
N ALA A 106 -1.64 -1.64 17.22
CA ALA A 106 -2.31 -0.33 17.18
C ALA A 106 -2.86 0.08 18.53
N LEU A 107 -3.36 -0.87 19.33
CA LEU A 107 -3.81 -0.57 20.71
C LEU A 107 -2.66 -0.09 21.59
N ASP A 108 -1.47 -0.69 21.47
CA ASP A 108 -0.27 -0.22 22.16
C ASP A 108 0.12 1.20 21.74
N GLU A 109 0.04 1.49 20.42
CA GLU A 109 0.29 2.84 19.90
C GLU A 109 -0.76 3.87 20.36
N PHE A 110 -2.04 3.50 20.43
CA PHE A 110 -3.12 4.39 20.88
C PHE A 110 -3.00 4.74 22.37
N ASN A 111 -2.45 3.84 23.17
CA ASN A 111 -2.20 4.01 24.58
C ASN A 111 -0.79 4.55 24.90
N GLY A 112 0.06 4.65 23.90
CA GLY A 112 1.43 5.11 23.99
C GLY A 112 1.59 6.63 23.74
N PRO A 113 2.84 7.11 23.63
CA PRO A 113 3.14 8.53 23.41
C PRO A 113 2.52 9.14 22.14
N ARG A 114 2.13 8.32 21.19
CA ARG A 114 1.48 8.73 19.93
C ARG A 114 -0.05 8.73 19.98
N GLY A 115 -0.66 8.39 21.11
CA GLY A 115 -2.11 8.23 21.25
C GLY A 115 -2.91 9.47 20.84
N ASP A 116 -2.46 10.67 21.25
CA ASP A 116 -3.12 11.93 20.88
C ASP A 116 -3.06 12.21 19.37
N PHE A 117 -1.96 11.88 18.74
CA PHE A 117 -1.82 11.97 17.28
C PHE A 117 -2.88 11.11 16.57
N TYR A 118 -3.07 9.87 16.99
CA TYR A 118 -4.06 8.96 16.40
C TYR A 118 -5.48 9.43 16.67
N ARG A 119 -5.79 9.87 17.93
CA ARG A 119 -7.11 10.43 18.26
C ARG A 119 -7.45 11.66 17.42
N ASN A 120 -6.50 12.57 17.23
CA ASN A 120 -6.68 13.73 16.35
C ASN A 120 -6.90 13.32 14.88
N MET A 121 -6.17 12.30 14.40
CA MET A 121 -6.37 11.79 13.04
C MET A 121 -7.78 11.21 12.87
N PHE A 122 -8.27 10.42 13.82
CA PHE A 122 -9.64 9.87 13.77
C PHE A 122 -10.69 10.97 13.78
N ALA A 123 -10.55 11.96 14.67
CA ALA A 123 -11.50 13.07 14.76
C ALA A 123 -11.58 13.89 13.47
N LYS A 124 -10.51 13.91 12.68
CA LYS A 124 -10.41 14.68 11.43
C LYS A 124 -10.58 13.83 10.16
N CYS A 125 -10.77 12.53 10.30
CA CYS A 125 -11.02 11.64 9.16
C CYS A 125 -12.55 11.46 8.99
N PRO A 126 -13.08 11.35 7.76
CA PRO A 126 -14.52 11.21 7.51
C PRO A 126 -15.18 10.07 8.27
N ALA A 127 -14.54 8.94 8.44
CA ALA A 127 -15.10 7.80 9.18
C ALA A 127 -15.17 8.04 10.70
N GLY A 128 -14.41 8.98 11.27
CA GLY A 128 -14.41 9.30 12.69
C GLY A 128 -13.83 8.23 13.61
N ARG A 129 -13.25 7.17 13.08
CA ARG A 129 -12.75 6.01 13.82
C ARG A 129 -11.64 5.27 13.07
N PRO A 130 -10.86 4.41 13.74
CA PRO A 130 -10.02 3.42 13.05
C PRO A 130 -10.89 2.36 12.35
N GLY A 131 -10.29 1.68 11.36
CA GLY A 131 -10.88 0.51 10.73
C GLY A 131 -10.66 -0.77 11.54
N THR A 132 -11.31 -1.85 11.12
CA THR A 132 -11.13 -3.19 11.71
C THR A 132 -10.45 -4.15 10.73
N ALA A 133 -9.88 -5.24 11.25
CA ALA A 133 -9.32 -6.28 10.41
C ALA A 133 -10.36 -6.91 9.47
N ASP A 134 -11.61 -7.06 9.94
CA ASP A 134 -12.71 -7.61 9.14
C ASP A 134 -13.07 -6.70 7.95
N GLU A 135 -13.01 -5.36 8.12
CA GLU A 135 -13.25 -4.42 7.03
C GLU A 135 -12.19 -4.57 5.91
N VAL A 136 -10.95 -4.86 6.28
CA VAL A 136 -9.88 -5.17 5.31
C VAL A 136 -10.10 -6.56 4.70
N ALA A 137 -10.46 -7.56 5.50
CA ALA A 137 -10.70 -8.92 5.05
C ALA A 137 -11.87 -9.01 4.06
N ASN A 138 -12.94 -8.23 4.25
CA ASN A 138 -14.07 -8.17 3.33
C ASN A 138 -13.66 -7.73 1.91
N VAL A 139 -12.73 -6.78 1.80
CA VAL A 139 -12.19 -6.36 0.50
C VAL A 139 -11.24 -7.43 -0.06
N ALA A 140 -10.41 -8.05 0.79
CA ALA A 140 -9.58 -9.16 0.36
C ALA A 140 -10.42 -10.33 -0.18
N GLU A 141 -11.52 -10.68 0.48
CA GLU A 141 -12.47 -11.71 0.02
C GLU A 141 -13.05 -11.35 -1.36
N LEU A 142 -13.50 -10.11 -1.55
CA LEU A 142 -13.99 -9.65 -2.86
C LEU A 142 -12.93 -9.85 -3.94
N LEU A 143 -11.69 -9.38 -3.68
CA LEU A 143 -10.61 -9.44 -4.65
C LEU A 143 -10.18 -10.88 -4.97
N MET A 144 -10.23 -11.77 -4.00
CA MET A 144 -9.81 -13.17 -4.15
C MET A 144 -10.91 -14.07 -4.69
N SER A 145 -12.16 -13.66 -4.63
CA SER A 145 -13.32 -14.42 -5.12
C SER A 145 -13.56 -14.24 -6.62
N GLY A 146 -14.50 -15.03 -7.17
CA GLY A 146 -15.01 -14.86 -8.53
C GLY A 146 -15.71 -13.52 -8.78
N ARG A 147 -16.20 -12.86 -7.72
CA ARG A 147 -16.80 -11.51 -7.82
C ARG A 147 -15.79 -10.44 -8.24
N GLY A 148 -14.52 -10.64 -7.90
CA GLY A 148 -13.40 -9.78 -8.30
C GLY A 148 -12.73 -10.18 -9.62
N ALA A 149 -13.36 -11.01 -10.45
CA ALA A 149 -12.73 -11.60 -11.65
C ALA A 149 -12.19 -10.56 -12.67
N PHE A 150 -12.78 -9.37 -12.72
CA PHE A 150 -12.35 -8.29 -13.60
C PHE A 150 -11.42 -7.26 -12.91
N ILE A 151 -10.98 -7.55 -11.67
CA ILE A 151 -10.12 -6.65 -10.88
C ILE A 151 -8.72 -7.25 -10.83
N THR A 152 -7.74 -6.59 -11.44
CA THR A 152 -6.32 -6.94 -11.38
C THR A 152 -5.45 -5.69 -11.55
N GLY A 153 -4.31 -5.64 -10.89
CA GLY A 153 -3.40 -4.47 -10.89
C GLY A 153 -3.95 -3.25 -10.15
N ALA A 154 -5.05 -3.39 -9.43
CA ALA A 154 -5.67 -2.31 -8.68
C ALA A 154 -5.13 -2.23 -7.25
N ASP A 155 -5.18 -1.01 -6.68
CA ASP A 155 -4.96 -0.78 -5.25
C ASP A 155 -6.24 -0.26 -4.60
N PHE A 156 -6.64 -0.88 -3.50
CA PHE A 156 -7.84 -0.52 -2.75
C PHE A 156 -7.45 0.24 -1.48
N LEU A 157 -7.58 1.56 -1.52
CA LEU A 157 -7.37 2.42 -0.36
C LEU A 157 -8.56 2.29 0.60
N ILE A 158 -8.31 1.74 1.80
CA ILE A 158 -9.30 1.49 2.84
C ILE A 158 -8.84 2.21 4.11
N ASP A 159 -9.07 3.51 4.22
CA ASP A 159 -8.50 4.36 5.25
C ASP A 159 -9.50 5.28 5.96
N GLY A 160 -10.79 5.03 5.79
CA GLY A 160 -11.83 5.86 6.38
C GLY A 160 -11.85 7.31 5.88
N GLY A 161 -11.20 7.59 4.74
CA GLY A 161 -11.08 8.93 4.16
C GLY A 161 -9.92 9.75 4.73
N ALA A 162 -9.01 9.15 5.49
CA ALA A 162 -7.87 9.88 6.06
C ALA A 162 -6.97 10.51 4.98
N THR A 163 -6.73 9.81 3.88
CA THR A 163 -5.97 10.36 2.73
C THR A 163 -6.73 11.51 2.04
N ALA A 164 -8.04 11.38 1.87
CA ALA A 164 -8.87 12.48 1.34
C ALA A 164 -8.80 13.71 2.25
N SER A 165 -8.90 13.50 3.57
CA SER A 165 -8.76 14.59 4.55
C SER A 165 -7.36 15.20 4.57
N TYR A 166 -6.31 14.40 4.31
CA TYR A 166 -4.93 14.88 4.20
C TYR A 166 -4.74 15.84 3.01
N PHE A 167 -5.34 15.58 1.87
CA PHE A 167 -5.18 16.44 0.69
C PHE A 167 -6.16 17.59 0.65
N TYR A 168 -7.41 17.39 1.09
CA TYR A 168 -8.52 18.28 0.85
C TYR A 168 -9.29 18.69 2.10
N GLY A 169 -8.91 18.20 3.27
CA GLY A 169 -9.65 18.38 4.53
C GLY A 169 -8.77 18.82 5.70
N PRO A 170 -9.27 18.63 6.93
CA PRO A 170 -8.63 19.15 8.14
C PRO A 170 -7.32 18.43 8.55
N LEU A 171 -6.93 17.34 7.88
CA LEU A 171 -5.62 16.70 8.06
C LEU A 171 -4.55 17.27 7.14
N LYS A 172 -4.88 18.24 6.30
CA LYS A 172 -3.91 18.85 5.39
C LYS A 172 -2.80 19.52 6.20
N PRO A 173 -1.51 19.22 5.89
CA PRO A 173 -0.39 19.90 6.53
C PRO A 173 -0.46 21.41 6.31
N GLU A 174 -0.16 22.17 7.35
CA GLU A 174 0.06 23.62 7.21
C GLU A 174 1.26 23.84 6.28
N LYS A 175 1.15 24.86 5.41
CA LYS A 175 2.21 25.19 4.45
C LYS A 175 3.36 25.90 5.13
#